data_1063ebe55927a14a774247f4179d8f7b
#
_entry.id   1063ebe55927a14a774247f4179d8f7b
#
_cell.length_a   1.000
_cell.length_b   1.000
_cell.length_c   1.000
_cell.angle_alpha   90.00
_cell.angle_beta   90.00
_cell.angle_gamma   90.00
#
_symmetry.space_group_name_H-M   'P 1'
#
loop_
_entity.id
_entity.type
_entity.pdbx_description
1 polymer ?
#
loop_
_entity_poly.entity_id
_entity_poly.type
_entity_poly.pdbx_seq_one_letter_code
_entity_poly.pdbx_strand_id
1 'polypeptide(L)'
;MSEFITTYTGKHFKPTDPNPELIDIPDIAHALSLICRGNGHVKTFWSVGQHCICCAKEAVARGLSDRMVLACLLHDASECYMSDVPSPFKENIAGISGAGSIICCI
;
A
#
# COMPACT_ATOMS: atom_id res chain seq x y z
N MET A 1 -11.30 -7.54 20.96
CA MET A 1 -10.40 -6.99 19.93
C MET A 1 -11.02 -7.21 18.55
N SER A 2 -11.01 -6.19 17.72
CA SER A 2 -11.60 -6.29 16.38
C SER A 2 -10.76 -7.18 15.47
N GLU A 3 -11.40 -8.00 14.65
CA GLU A 3 -10.74 -8.79 13.61
C GLU A 3 -10.54 -7.99 12.33
N PHE A 4 -11.09 -6.79 12.26
CA PHE A 4 -11.05 -5.94 11.08
C PHE A 4 -10.63 -4.52 11.45
N ILE A 5 -10.24 -3.77 10.44
CA ILE A 5 -10.04 -2.33 10.53
C ILE A 5 -11.21 -1.63 9.82
N THR A 6 -11.58 -0.46 10.31
CA THR A 6 -12.55 0.39 9.62
C THR A 6 -11.80 1.34 8.72
N THR A 7 -12.05 1.26 7.41
CA THR A 7 -11.34 2.09 6.43
C THR A 7 -11.89 3.51 6.41
N TYR A 8 -11.23 4.39 5.66
CA TYR A 8 -11.65 5.78 5.51
C TYR A 8 -13.10 5.91 5.00
N THR A 9 -13.52 5.06 4.07
CA THR A 9 -14.89 5.07 3.55
C THR A 9 -15.87 4.26 4.41
N GLY A 10 -15.42 3.73 5.55
CA GLY A 10 -16.27 3.02 6.51
C GLY A 10 -16.42 1.53 6.27
N LYS A 11 -15.59 0.93 5.42
CA LYS A 11 -15.62 -0.51 5.18
C LYS A 11 -14.88 -1.25 6.28
N HIS A 12 -15.37 -2.44 6.63
CA HIS A 12 -14.74 -3.32 7.61
C HIS A 12 -13.86 -4.32 6.88
N PHE A 13 -12.56 -4.06 6.85
CA PHE A 13 -11.58 -4.83 6.12
C PHE A 13 -10.75 -5.71 7.06
N LYS A 14 -10.62 -7.00 6.73
CA LYS A 14 -9.78 -7.95 7.48
C LYS A 14 -8.46 -8.15 6.76
N PRO A 15 -7.35 -7.58 7.25
CA PRO A 15 -6.05 -7.77 6.58
C PRO A 15 -5.58 -9.22 6.53
N THR A 16 -6.00 -10.05 7.48
CA THR A 16 -5.62 -11.47 7.53
C THR A 16 -6.50 -12.35 6.66
N ASP A 17 -7.63 -11.85 6.19
CA ASP A 17 -8.56 -12.56 5.29
C ASP A 17 -9.14 -11.54 4.32
N PRO A 18 -8.31 -11.01 3.41
CA PRO A 18 -8.72 -9.90 2.56
C PRO A 18 -9.80 -10.30 1.56
N ASN A 19 -10.86 -9.51 1.51
CA ASN A 19 -11.92 -9.64 0.51
C ASN A 19 -11.69 -8.58 -0.58
N PRO A 20 -11.37 -8.97 -1.82
CA PRO A 20 -11.12 -8.02 -2.90
C PRO A 20 -12.27 -7.04 -3.17
N GLU A 21 -13.50 -7.42 -2.87
CA GLU A 21 -14.66 -6.55 -3.07
C GLU A 21 -14.68 -5.35 -2.11
N LEU A 22 -13.95 -5.43 -1.01
CA LEU A 22 -13.85 -4.34 -0.02
C LEU A 22 -12.69 -3.39 -0.31
N ILE A 23 -11.91 -3.66 -1.34
CA ILE A 23 -10.79 -2.81 -1.72
C ILE A 23 -11.33 -1.62 -2.50
N ASP A 24 -10.93 -0.43 -2.10
CA ASP A 24 -11.48 0.82 -2.59
C ASP A 24 -10.34 1.80 -2.85
N ILE A 25 -10.27 2.34 -4.06
CA ILE A 25 -9.21 3.27 -4.44
C ILE A 25 -9.18 4.51 -3.55
N PRO A 26 -10.32 5.16 -3.20
CA PRO A 26 -10.30 6.26 -2.25
C PRO A 26 -9.68 5.91 -0.89
N ASP A 27 -9.93 4.70 -0.38
CA ASP A 27 -9.31 4.25 0.87
C ASP A 27 -7.79 4.16 0.74
N ILE A 28 -7.33 3.56 -0.36
CA ILE A 28 -5.90 3.41 -0.64
C ILE A 28 -5.24 4.78 -0.76
N ALA A 29 -5.79 5.65 -1.58
CA ALA A 29 -5.22 6.97 -1.83
C ALA A 29 -5.16 7.81 -0.56
N HIS A 30 -6.23 7.82 0.22
CA HIS A 30 -6.29 8.59 1.47
C HIS A 30 -5.28 8.06 2.48
N ALA A 31 -5.29 6.75 2.73
CA ALA A 31 -4.40 6.14 3.71
C ALA A 31 -2.93 6.33 3.34
N LEU A 32 -2.57 6.07 2.07
CA LEU A 32 -1.18 6.23 1.64
C LEU A 32 -0.69 7.69 1.74
N SER A 33 -1.60 8.65 1.64
CA SER A 33 -1.24 10.07 1.78
C SER A 33 -0.88 10.44 3.22
N LEU A 34 -1.27 9.63 4.20
CA LEU A 34 -1.06 9.87 5.62
C LEU A 34 0.00 8.96 6.25
N ILE A 35 0.50 7.97 5.52
CA ILE A 35 1.55 7.08 6.01
C ILE A 35 2.91 7.65 5.60
N CYS A 36 3.77 7.92 6.61
CA CYS A 36 5.12 8.40 6.35
C CYS A 36 6.03 7.28 5.89
N ARG A 37 6.87 7.56 4.91
CA ARG A 37 7.90 6.64 4.44
C ARG A 37 8.86 6.26 5.57
N GLY A 38 9.32 5.00 5.55
CA GLY A 38 10.37 4.51 6.44
C GLY A 38 10.00 4.59 7.91
N ASN A 39 8.72 4.49 8.26
CA ASN A 39 8.24 4.61 9.64
C ASN A 39 8.65 5.93 10.31
N GLY A 40 8.80 6.99 9.53
CA GLY A 40 9.18 8.30 10.04
C GLY A 40 10.68 8.55 10.13
N HIS A 41 11.54 7.59 9.75
CA HIS A 41 12.98 7.77 9.71
C HIS A 41 13.42 8.59 8.49
N VAL A 42 12.86 9.77 8.37
CA VAL A 42 13.12 10.75 7.30
C VAL A 42 13.26 12.12 7.94
N LYS A 43 13.90 13.05 7.23
CA LYS A 43 14.11 14.40 7.76
C LYS A 43 12.83 15.21 7.83
N THR A 44 11.95 15.04 6.85
CA THR A 44 10.66 15.70 6.78
C THR A 44 9.62 14.69 6.35
N PHE A 45 8.35 14.97 6.62
CA PHE A 45 7.27 14.09 6.21
C PHE A 45 7.30 13.87 4.68
N TRP A 46 7.26 12.59 4.30
CA TRP A 46 7.15 12.17 2.91
C TRP A 46 6.23 10.97 2.90
N SER A 47 5.06 11.10 2.29
CA SER A 47 4.06 10.03 2.34
C SER A 47 4.39 8.89 1.38
N VAL A 48 3.86 7.72 1.70
CA VAL A 48 3.91 6.56 0.81
C VAL A 48 3.21 6.88 -0.51
N GLY A 49 2.11 7.65 -0.47
CA GLY A 49 1.41 8.12 -1.66
C GLY A 49 2.29 8.95 -2.57
N GLN A 50 3.05 9.89 -2.02
CA GLN A 50 4.01 10.69 -2.79
C GLN A 50 5.06 9.81 -3.44
N HIS A 51 5.58 8.83 -2.70
CA HIS A 51 6.53 7.85 -3.23
C HIS A 51 5.94 7.08 -4.42
N CYS A 52 4.72 6.60 -4.30
CA CYS A 52 4.05 5.88 -5.39
C CYS A 52 3.89 6.73 -6.65
N ILE A 53 3.54 8.00 -6.48
CA ILE A 53 3.43 8.93 -7.60
C ILE A 53 4.79 9.14 -8.26
N CYS A 54 5.85 9.30 -7.48
CA CYS A 54 7.21 9.44 -8.02
C CYS A 54 7.64 8.19 -8.79
N CYS A 55 7.32 7.00 -8.29
CA CYS A 55 7.61 5.75 -9.00
C CYS A 55 6.87 5.67 -10.33
N ALA A 56 5.61 6.07 -10.37
CA ALA A 56 4.82 6.10 -11.60
C ALA A 56 5.39 7.10 -12.62
N LYS A 57 5.77 8.29 -12.15
CA LYS A 57 6.39 9.31 -13.02
C LYS A 57 7.72 8.82 -13.59
N GLU A 58 8.52 8.14 -12.80
CA GLU A 58 9.79 7.55 -13.27
C GLU A 58 9.53 6.51 -14.35
N ALA A 59 8.50 5.67 -14.17
CA ALA A 59 8.12 4.67 -15.17
C ALA A 59 7.71 5.33 -16.49
N VAL A 60 6.96 6.42 -16.44
CA VAL A 60 6.59 7.21 -17.63
C VAL A 60 7.85 7.76 -18.31
N ALA A 61 8.76 8.35 -17.53
CA ALA A 61 9.99 8.93 -18.05
C ALA A 61 10.87 7.89 -18.76
N ARG A 62 10.83 6.65 -18.31
CA ARG A 62 11.57 5.54 -18.93
C ARG A 62 10.85 4.92 -20.14
N GLY A 63 9.68 5.42 -20.49
CA GLY A 63 8.91 4.92 -21.63
C GLY A 63 8.26 3.55 -21.40
N LEU A 64 8.00 3.18 -20.14
CA LEU A 64 7.37 1.91 -19.84
C LEU A 64 5.89 1.94 -20.22
N SER A 65 5.29 0.74 -20.38
CA SER A 65 3.89 0.61 -20.77
C SER A 65 2.97 1.18 -19.69
N ASP A 66 1.73 1.51 -20.06
CA ASP A 66 0.71 1.99 -19.12
C ASP A 66 0.47 0.97 -18.01
N ARG A 67 0.53 -0.32 -18.32
CA ARG A 67 0.39 -1.37 -17.34
C ARG A 67 1.51 -1.32 -16.29
N MET A 68 2.74 -1.08 -16.72
CA MET A 68 3.88 -0.96 -15.82
C MET A 68 3.81 0.32 -14.99
N VAL A 69 3.35 1.42 -15.57
CA VAL A 69 3.13 2.67 -14.85
C VAL A 69 2.11 2.45 -13.74
N LEU A 70 1.00 1.78 -14.05
CA LEU A 70 -0.02 1.46 -13.06
C LEU A 70 0.51 0.54 -11.95
N ALA A 71 1.31 -0.46 -12.34
CA ALA A 71 1.95 -1.36 -11.36
C ALA A 71 2.86 -0.58 -10.40
N CYS A 72 3.65 0.36 -10.92
CA CYS A 72 4.50 1.21 -10.09
C CYS A 72 3.68 2.11 -9.15
N LEU A 73 2.55 2.64 -9.64
CA LEU A 73 1.68 3.48 -8.82
C LEU A 73 1.06 2.69 -7.66
N LEU A 74 0.75 1.42 -7.87
CA LEU A 74 0.02 0.60 -6.90
C LEU A 74 0.91 -0.39 -6.14
N HIS A 75 2.24 -0.36 -6.34
CA HIS A 75 3.12 -1.39 -5.75
C HIS A 75 3.10 -1.44 -4.22
N ASP A 76 2.83 -0.32 -3.56
CA ASP A 76 2.74 -0.23 -2.10
C ASP A 76 1.29 -0.08 -1.62
N ALA A 77 0.30 -0.38 -2.46
CA ALA A 77 -1.10 -0.17 -2.12
C ALA A 77 -1.53 -0.93 -0.86
N SER A 78 -0.95 -2.12 -0.64
CA SER A 78 -1.26 -2.93 0.54
C SER A 78 -0.90 -2.24 1.86
N GLU A 79 0.01 -1.29 1.84
CA GLU A 79 0.41 -0.56 3.05
C GLU A 79 -0.73 0.27 3.64
N CYS A 80 -1.77 0.57 2.86
CA CYS A 80 -2.94 1.25 3.39
C CYS A 80 -3.67 0.43 4.46
N TYR A 81 -3.48 -0.89 4.45
CA TYR A 81 -4.08 -1.81 5.42
C TYR A 81 -3.10 -2.33 6.46
N MET A 82 -1.80 -2.34 6.15
CA MET A 82 -0.78 -3.01 6.98
C MET A 82 0.34 -2.09 7.44
N SER A 83 0.30 -0.81 7.05
CA SER A 83 1.38 0.14 7.29
C SER A 83 2.66 -0.21 6.52
N ASP A 84 3.69 0.64 6.63
CA ASP A 84 4.97 0.45 5.96
C ASP A 84 5.84 -0.51 6.79
N VAL A 85 5.80 -1.79 6.43
CA VAL A 85 6.63 -2.80 7.09
C VAL A 85 7.91 -2.97 6.28
N PRO A 86 9.10 -2.68 6.88
CA PRO A 86 10.38 -2.84 6.17
C PRO A 86 10.59 -4.28 5.68
N SER A 87 11.21 -4.42 4.49
CA SER A 87 11.42 -5.72 3.86
C SER A 87 12.03 -6.78 4.78
N PRO A 88 13.03 -6.48 5.62
CA PRO A 88 13.57 -7.48 6.53
C PRO A 88 12.54 -8.09 7.48
N PHE A 89 11.52 -7.32 7.86
CA PHE A 89 10.44 -7.82 8.70
C PHE A 89 9.41 -8.61 7.91
N LYS A 90 9.08 -8.17 6.68
CA LYS A 90 8.10 -8.86 5.84
C LYS A 90 8.48 -10.32 5.58
N GLU A 91 9.75 -10.59 5.41
CA GLU A 91 10.25 -11.93 5.14
C GLU A 91 10.15 -12.86 6.34
N ASN A 92 10.11 -12.31 7.56
CA ASN A 92 10.16 -13.07 8.80
C ASN A 92 8.81 -13.10 9.53
N ILE A 93 7.81 -12.36 9.08
CA ILE A 93 6.49 -12.33 9.72
C ILE A 93 5.52 -13.11 8.86
N ALA A 94 5.15 -14.30 9.31
CA ALA A 94 4.18 -15.15 8.62
C ALA A 94 2.83 -14.43 8.53
N GLY A 95 2.19 -14.51 7.37
CA GLY A 95 0.88 -13.92 7.11
C GLY A 95 0.94 -12.53 6.49
N ILE A 96 1.85 -11.65 6.90
CA ILE A 96 1.96 -10.31 6.32
C ILE A 96 2.36 -10.40 4.85
N SER A 97 3.38 -11.21 4.54
CA SER A 97 3.82 -11.42 3.17
C SER A 97 2.71 -11.99 2.30
N GLY A 98 1.98 -12.99 2.82
CA GLY A 98 0.85 -13.59 2.10
C GLY A 98 -0.29 -12.61 1.88
N ALA A 99 -0.69 -11.87 2.91
CA ALA A 99 -1.74 -10.86 2.81
C ALA A 99 -1.34 -9.75 1.85
N GLY A 100 -0.11 -9.29 1.93
CA GLY A 100 0.43 -8.27 1.03
C GLY A 100 0.40 -8.72 -0.42
N SER A 101 0.77 -9.98 -0.70
CA SER A 101 0.74 -10.55 -2.04
C SER A 101 -0.68 -10.58 -2.62
N ILE A 102 -1.67 -10.98 -1.82
CA ILE A 102 -3.06 -11.01 -2.25
C ILE A 102 -3.56 -9.60 -2.59
N ILE A 103 -3.28 -8.65 -1.73
CA ILE A 103 -3.71 -7.25 -1.91
C ILE A 103 -3.00 -6.64 -3.12
N CYS A 104 -1.72 -6.88 -3.29
CA CYS A 104 -0.93 -6.33 -4.40
C CYS A 104 -1.29 -6.93 -5.76
N CYS A 105 -2.01 -8.06 -5.80
CA CYS A 105 -2.51 -8.64 -7.05
C CYS A 105 -3.70 -7.88 -7.66
N ILE A 106 -4.13 -6.83 -7.01
CA ILE A 106 -5.24 -6.00 -7.46
C ILE A 106 -4.73 -4.93 -8.39
#